data_0dadad541c1b77b25ed889cff6a161fb
#
_entry.id   0dadad541c1b77b25ed889cff6a161fb
#
_cell.length_a   1.000
_cell.length_b   1.000
_cell.length_c   1.000
_cell.angle_alpha   90.00
_cell.angle_beta   90.00
_cell.angle_gamma   90.00
#
_symmetry.space_group_name_H-M   'P 1'
#
loop_
_entity.id
_entity.type
_entity.pdbx_description
1 polymer ?
#
loop_
_entity_poly.entity_id
_entity_poly.type
_entity_poly.pdbx_seq_one_letter_code
_entity_poly.pdbx_strand_id
1 'polypeptide(L)'
;MYITRHMEKPVMELNEQYPVLLLTGPRQVGKTTMLEHLIEVEGKGRKKVSLDDLTLRELAKTDPKMFFQLYQPPLLIDEVQYAPELFPYIKIMVDERHQPGDFWLTGSQLFKMMEGVQESLAGRVALLHLSPLSQSEIMKRPPEPPFSLELPLLSERQNGRQMLNTPEVFQRIHQGGMPALVTGTYSNASIFYSSYIDTYMERDVRRLSNDIDSLKFLRFLRSVAARTSQQVNYKGIADDAEIDQTTAKNWLHVLEALGIIFLLEPYSNNVLKRTVSTPKLYFYDSGIVCYLTRWSSPETAMEGAMSGALLENYTVAEIIKTYQNAGQEPFLYYYRDKDAREIDLILERDGKLFPIEIKKMASPPKKLTKVFDLIDKSPLPVSYTHLTLPTTSRVEIS
;
A
#
# COMPACT_ATOMS: atom_id res chain seq x y z
N MET A 1 14.51 -16.78 4.03
CA MET A 1 14.80 -15.98 5.26
C MET A 1 13.60 -15.06 5.49
N TYR A 2 12.98 -15.09 6.69
CA TYR A 2 11.89 -14.20 7.04
C TYR A 2 12.42 -12.80 7.39
N ILE A 3 11.68 -11.75 6.96
CA ILE A 3 11.91 -10.36 7.37
C ILE A 3 10.75 -9.98 8.27
N THR A 4 11.05 -9.62 9.52
CA THR A 4 10.06 -9.19 10.52
C THR A 4 9.25 -8.03 9.97
N ARG A 5 7.92 -8.16 10.03
CA ARG A 5 7.02 -7.12 9.57
C ARG A 5 6.64 -6.20 10.75
N HIS A 6 6.67 -4.91 10.50
CA HIS A 6 6.28 -3.95 11.54
C HIS A 6 4.81 -4.07 11.92
N MET A 7 3.97 -4.57 11.01
CA MET A 7 2.55 -4.85 11.27
C MET A 7 2.29 -6.00 12.23
N GLU A 8 3.29 -6.83 12.57
CA GLU A 8 3.12 -7.92 13.55
C GLU A 8 2.62 -7.41 14.89
N LYS A 9 3.14 -6.27 15.35
CA LYS A 9 2.73 -5.65 16.62
C LYS A 9 1.25 -5.23 16.60
N PRO A 10 0.76 -4.40 15.65
CA PRO A 10 -0.68 -4.08 15.59
C PRO A 10 -1.57 -5.29 15.39
N VAL A 11 -1.14 -6.31 14.65
CA VAL A 11 -1.92 -7.57 14.52
C VAL A 11 -2.13 -8.20 15.89
N MET A 12 -1.08 -8.33 16.70
CA MET A 12 -1.19 -8.95 18.03
C MET A 12 -1.99 -8.08 19.02
N GLU A 13 -1.85 -6.76 18.96
CA GLU A 13 -2.63 -5.82 19.78
C GLU A 13 -4.14 -5.88 19.45
N LEU A 14 -4.48 -5.94 18.16
CA LEU A 14 -5.85 -6.05 17.70
C LEU A 14 -6.45 -7.45 17.93
N ASN A 15 -5.61 -8.48 17.93
CA ASN A 15 -6.02 -9.86 18.25
C ASN A 15 -6.62 -10.01 19.66
N GLU A 16 -6.22 -9.16 20.59
CA GLU A 16 -6.77 -9.14 21.95
C GLU A 16 -8.08 -8.30 22.07
N GLN A 17 -8.50 -7.64 20.98
CA GLN A 17 -9.63 -6.72 20.98
C GLN A 17 -10.76 -7.16 20.04
N TYR A 18 -10.40 -7.69 18.87
CA TYR A 18 -11.35 -8.04 17.81
C TYR A 18 -11.46 -9.55 17.65
N PRO A 19 -12.69 -10.10 17.52
CA PRO A 19 -12.86 -11.53 17.27
C PRO A 19 -12.39 -11.96 15.88
N VAL A 20 -12.37 -11.04 14.91
CA VAL A 20 -11.92 -11.30 13.54
C VAL A 20 -10.86 -10.28 13.12
N LEU A 21 -9.74 -10.77 12.61
CA LEU A 21 -8.75 -9.96 11.90
C LEU A 21 -8.77 -10.31 10.42
N LEU A 22 -8.86 -9.31 9.55
CA LEU A 22 -8.78 -9.49 8.10
C LEU A 22 -7.54 -8.77 7.56
N LEU A 23 -6.57 -9.55 7.10
CA LEU A 23 -5.34 -9.04 6.50
C LEU A 23 -5.45 -9.07 4.98
N THR A 24 -5.48 -7.87 4.38
CA THR A 24 -5.54 -7.68 2.93
C THR A 24 -4.21 -7.19 2.37
N GLY A 25 -4.13 -7.01 1.08
CA GLY A 25 -2.96 -6.44 0.38
C GLY A 25 -2.57 -7.23 -0.86
N PRO A 26 -1.62 -6.74 -1.66
CA PRO A 26 -1.20 -7.37 -2.91
C PRO A 26 -0.78 -8.84 -2.74
N ARG A 27 -0.79 -9.58 -3.82
CA ARG A 27 -0.22 -10.93 -3.84
C ARG A 27 1.28 -10.87 -3.58
N GLN A 28 1.82 -11.93 -2.99
CA GLN A 28 3.26 -12.11 -2.72
C GLN A 28 3.92 -11.09 -1.77
N VAL A 29 3.15 -10.25 -1.07
CA VAL A 29 3.69 -9.34 -0.04
C VAL A 29 3.97 -10.02 1.31
N GLY A 30 3.63 -11.32 1.44
CA GLY A 30 3.94 -12.13 2.63
C GLY A 30 2.85 -12.17 3.70
N LYS A 31 1.57 -11.96 3.34
CA LYS A 31 0.43 -12.03 4.29
C LYS A 31 0.40 -13.33 5.08
N THR A 32 0.31 -14.45 4.35
CA THR A 32 0.24 -15.79 4.95
C THR A 32 1.50 -16.10 5.74
N THR A 33 2.69 -15.77 5.20
CA THR A 33 3.98 -16.01 5.87
C THR A 33 4.09 -15.25 7.20
N MET A 34 3.62 -13.98 7.25
CA MET A 34 3.60 -13.20 8.49
C MET A 34 2.66 -13.81 9.52
N LEU A 35 1.46 -14.22 9.11
CA LEU A 35 0.50 -14.83 10.05
C LEU A 35 0.96 -16.21 10.51
N GLU A 36 1.60 -17.02 9.67
CA GLU A 36 2.23 -18.28 10.07
C GLU A 36 3.32 -18.05 11.13
N HIS A 37 4.18 -17.07 10.92
CA HIS A 37 5.18 -16.68 11.92
C HIS A 37 4.51 -16.28 13.25
N LEU A 38 3.44 -15.49 13.20
CA LEU A 38 2.71 -15.08 14.39
C LEU A 38 2.00 -16.24 15.09
N ILE A 39 1.51 -17.27 14.37
CA ILE A 39 0.95 -18.49 14.96
C ILE A 39 1.99 -19.19 15.84
N GLU A 40 3.23 -19.28 15.36
CA GLU A 40 4.34 -19.87 16.12
C GLU A 40 4.64 -19.04 17.39
N VAL A 41 4.64 -17.72 17.28
CA VAL A 41 4.88 -16.79 18.40
C VAL A 41 3.72 -16.78 19.41
N GLU A 42 2.48 -16.82 18.93
CA GLU A 42 1.27 -16.79 19.79
C GLU A 42 1.16 -18.02 20.70
N GLY A 43 1.55 -19.20 20.18
CA GLY A 43 1.53 -20.46 20.92
C GLY A 43 0.12 -20.94 21.36
N LYS A 44 -0.95 -20.32 20.88
CA LYS A 44 -2.36 -20.66 21.23
C LYS A 44 -2.91 -21.87 20.45
N GLY A 45 -2.12 -22.51 19.60
CA GLY A 45 -2.53 -23.69 18.82
C GLY A 45 -3.51 -23.35 17.69
N ARG A 46 -3.49 -22.12 17.16
CA ARG A 46 -4.29 -21.69 16.02
C ARG A 46 -4.05 -22.61 14.83
N LYS A 47 -5.12 -23.18 14.28
CA LYS A 47 -5.04 -23.99 13.06
C LYS A 47 -5.02 -23.09 11.84
N LYS A 48 -4.38 -23.56 10.75
CA LYS A 48 -4.41 -22.92 9.44
C LYS A 48 -5.17 -23.80 8.45
N VAL A 49 -6.03 -23.16 7.65
CA VAL A 49 -6.70 -23.75 6.50
C VAL A 49 -6.49 -22.81 5.30
N SER A 50 -6.08 -23.34 4.15
CA SER A 50 -5.99 -22.57 2.92
C SER A 50 -7.07 -23.01 1.94
N LEU A 51 -7.84 -22.04 1.45
CA LEU A 51 -8.84 -22.27 0.40
C LEU A 51 -8.23 -22.28 -1.01
N ASP A 52 -6.91 -22.32 -1.13
CA ASP A 52 -6.24 -22.74 -2.35
C ASP A 52 -6.37 -24.25 -2.57
N ASP A 53 -6.53 -25.04 -1.51
CA ASP A 53 -6.94 -26.44 -1.60
C ASP A 53 -8.38 -26.54 -2.14
N LEU A 54 -8.55 -27.22 -3.27
CA LEU A 54 -9.83 -27.33 -3.96
C LEU A 54 -10.87 -28.11 -3.15
N THR A 55 -10.44 -29.14 -2.41
CA THR A 55 -11.32 -29.97 -1.58
C THR A 55 -11.88 -29.16 -0.39
N LEU A 56 -11.01 -28.43 0.28
CA LEU A 56 -11.40 -27.57 1.39
C LEU A 56 -12.25 -26.39 0.92
N ARG A 57 -11.94 -25.82 -0.24
CA ARG A 57 -12.74 -24.78 -0.88
C ARG A 57 -14.14 -25.26 -1.21
N GLU A 58 -14.28 -26.45 -1.80
CA GLU A 58 -15.58 -27.03 -2.12
C GLU A 58 -16.41 -27.28 -0.86
N LEU A 59 -15.80 -27.88 0.16
CA LEU A 59 -16.44 -28.06 1.47
C LEU A 59 -16.91 -26.73 2.07
N ALA A 60 -16.03 -25.71 2.06
CA ALA A 60 -16.34 -24.38 2.59
C ALA A 60 -17.52 -23.71 1.88
N LYS A 61 -17.71 -23.97 0.58
CA LYS A 61 -18.84 -23.44 -0.21
C LYS A 61 -20.13 -24.22 -0.04
N THR A 62 -20.04 -25.55 -0.10
CA THR A 62 -21.22 -26.41 -0.16
C THR A 62 -21.77 -26.75 1.20
N ASP A 63 -20.91 -26.89 2.21
CA ASP A 63 -21.30 -27.17 3.60
C ASP A 63 -20.42 -26.40 4.62
N PRO A 64 -20.63 -25.07 4.76
CA PRO A 64 -19.92 -24.25 5.73
C PRO A 64 -20.06 -24.76 7.17
N LYS A 65 -21.20 -25.37 7.52
CA LYS A 65 -21.45 -25.92 8.85
C LYS A 65 -20.49 -27.09 9.14
N MET A 66 -20.38 -28.03 8.22
CA MET A 66 -19.44 -29.14 8.33
C MET A 66 -17.99 -28.66 8.34
N PHE A 67 -17.67 -27.65 7.52
CA PHE A 67 -16.35 -27.02 7.52
C PHE A 67 -15.97 -26.54 8.95
N PHE A 68 -16.85 -25.81 9.63
CA PHE A 68 -16.57 -25.34 10.99
C PHE A 68 -16.70 -26.42 12.07
N GLN A 69 -17.35 -27.55 11.82
CA GLN A 69 -17.24 -28.71 12.72
C GLN A 69 -15.86 -29.34 12.72
N LEU A 70 -15.19 -29.34 11.56
CA LEU A 70 -13.82 -29.87 11.40
C LEU A 70 -12.74 -28.88 11.82
N TYR A 71 -12.96 -27.59 11.57
CA TYR A 71 -12.01 -26.51 11.78
C TYR A 71 -12.54 -25.48 12.77
N GLN A 72 -12.32 -25.74 14.05
CA GLN A 72 -12.75 -24.87 15.15
C GLN A 72 -11.76 -23.71 15.38
N PRO A 73 -12.24 -22.52 15.84
CA PRO A 73 -11.35 -21.44 16.29
C PRO A 73 -10.49 -21.87 17.51
N PRO A 74 -9.30 -21.26 17.70
CA PRO A 74 -8.75 -20.17 16.87
C PRO A 74 -8.27 -20.68 15.52
N LEU A 75 -8.66 -19.97 14.44
CA LEU A 75 -8.48 -20.44 13.06
C LEU A 75 -7.93 -19.33 12.15
N LEU A 76 -6.93 -19.67 11.33
CA LEU A 76 -6.52 -18.88 10.18
C LEU A 76 -7.13 -19.48 8.91
N ILE A 77 -7.92 -18.68 8.20
CA ILE A 77 -8.47 -19.04 6.88
C ILE A 77 -7.75 -18.19 5.82
N ASP A 78 -6.91 -18.84 5.03
CA ASP A 78 -6.15 -18.20 3.97
C ASP A 78 -6.95 -18.18 2.66
N GLU A 79 -6.89 -17.06 1.92
CA GLU A 79 -7.61 -16.80 0.67
C GLU A 79 -9.16 -16.92 0.82
N VAL A 80 -9.70 -16.33 1.90
CA VAL A 80 -11.13 -16.45 2.27
C VAL A 80 -12.10 -15.97 1.18
N GLN A 81 -11.68 -15.12 0.25
CA GLN A 81 -12.50 -14.68 -0.90
C GLN A 81 -12.96 -15.81 -1.83
N TYR A 82 -12.39 -17.00 -1.69
CA TYR A 82 -12.83 -18.17 -2.48
C TYR A 82 -14.08 -18.85 -1.91
N ALA A 83 -14.47 -18.57 -0.68
CA ALA A 83 -15.68 -19.10 -0.07
C ALA A 83 -16.37 -18.02 0.80
N PRO A 84 -17.01 -17.01 0.19
CA PRO A 84 -17.75 -15.96 0.92
C PRO A 84 -18.91 -16.53 1.74
N GLU A 85 -19.36 -17.74 1.47
CA GLU A 85 -20.37 -18.49 2.18
C GLU A 85 -19.99 -18.72 3.67
N LEU A 86 -18.70 -18.60 4.01
CA LEU A 86 -18.23 -18.73 5.40
C LEU A 86 -18.57 -17.51 6.26
N PHE A 87 -18.70 -16.30 5.71
CA PHE A 87 -18.89 -15.07 6.50
C PHE A 87 -20.12 -15.09 7.43
N PRO A 88 -21.32 -15.53 6.98
CA PRO A 88 -22.47 -15.64 7.86
C PRO A 88 -22.26 -16.60 9.04
N TYR A 89 -21.54 -17.70 8.83
CA TYR A 89 -21.22 -18.66 9.90
C TYR A 89 -20.18 -18.12 10.87
N ILE A 90 -19.15 -17.43 10.37
CA ILE A 90 -18.17 -16.71 11.21
C ILE A 90 -18.91 -15.72 12.12
N LYS A 91 -19.86 -14.95 11.57
CA LYS A 91 -20.69 -14.03 12.36
C LYS A 91 -21.42 -14.74 13.52
N ILE A 92 -22.12 -15.83 13.21
CA ILE A 92 -22.87 -16.60 14.22
C ILE A 92 -21.91 -17.08 15.33
N MET A 93 -20.78 -17.68 14.95
CA MET A 93 -19.80 -18.19 15.92
C MET A 93 -19.20 -17.08 16.79
N VAL A 94 -18.90 -15.93 16.20
CA VAL A 94 -18.38 -14.75 16.93
C VAL A 94 -19.41 -14.22 17.91
N ASP A 95 -20.69 -14.14 17.49
CA ASP A 95 -21.80 -13.67 18.34
C ASP A 95 -22.13 -14.64 19.48
N GLU A 96 -21.84 -15.94 19.32
CA GLU A 96 -22.02 -16.93 20.37
C GLU A 96 -20.83 -17.01 21.33
N ARG A 97 -19.61 -16.90 20.82
CA ARG A 97 -18.40 -17.16 21.63
C ARG A 97 -17.87 -15.91 22.33
N HIS A 98 -18.03 -14.73 21.74
CA HIS A 98 -17.53 -13.46 22.26
C HIS A 98 -16.02 -13.48 22.60
N GLN A 99 -15.21 -14.25 21.86
CA GLN A 99 -13.79 -14.41 22.14
C GLN A 99 -12.96 -13.57 21.13
N PRO A 100 -12.06 -12.68 21.62
CA PRO A 100 -11.11 -12.00 20.73
C PRO A 100 -10.16 -13.00 20.07
N GLY A 101 -9.74 -12.69 18.84
CA GLY A 101 -8.76 -13.48 18.13
C GLY A 101 -9.25 -14.83 17.61
N ASP A 102 -10.54 -15.11 17.58
CA ASP A 102 -11.06 -16.38 17.09
C ASP A 102 -10.70 -16.65 15.63
N PHE A 103 -10.77 -15.62 14.77
CA PHE A 103 -10.52 -15.78 13.34
C PHE A 103 -9.48 -14.80 12.81
N TRP A 104 -8.48 -15.36 12.11
CA TRP A 104 -7.60 -14.63 11.22
C TRP A 104 -7.97 -14.97 9.79
N LEU A 105 -8.21 -13.97 8.97
CA LEU A 105 -8.59 -14.12 7.58
C LEU A 105 -7.57 -13.43 6.70
N THR A 106 -7.20 -14.04 5.57
CA THR A 106 -6.42 -13.37 4.54
C THR A 106 -7.15 -13.37 3.21
N GLY A 107 -6.79 -12.39 2.39
CA GLY A 107 -7.24 -12.35 1.00
C GLY A 107 -6.55 -11.26 0.20
N SER A 108 -6.48 -11.48 -1.09
CA SER A 108 -5.87 -10.53 -2.04
C SER A 108 -6.90 -9.69 -2.82
N GLN A 109 -8.19 -10.02 -2.74
CA GLN A 109 -9.27 -9.36 -3.47
C GLN A 109 -10.22 -8.65 -2.51
N LEU A 110 -9.80 -7.46 -2.03
CA LEU A 110 -10.54 -6.67 -1.05
C LEU A 110 -12.02 -6.46 -1.46
N PHE A 111 -12.28 -6.10 -2.73
CA PHE A 111 -13.64 -5.76 -3.19
C PHE A 111 -14.64 -6.90 -2.98
N LYS A 112 -14.30 -8.15 -3.38
CA LYS A 112 -15.18 -9.31 -3.18
C LYS A 112 -15.37 -9.71 -1.72
N MET A 113 -14.36 -9.46 -0.89
CA MET A 113 -14.45 -9.72 0.54
C MET A 113 -15.31 -8.68 1.24
N MET A 114 -15.21 -7.41 0.83
CA MET A 114 -15.91 -6.31 1.50
C MET A 114 -17.44 -6.44 1.42
N GLU A 115 -18.02 -6.98 0.35
CA GLU A 115 -19.44 -7.25 0.29
C GLU A 115 -19.87 -8.19 1.44
N GLY A 116 -19.25 -9.35 1.56
CA GLY A 116 -19.56 -10.32 2.64
C GLY A 116 -19.17 -9.81 4.03
N VAL A 117 -18.07 -9.08 4.15
CA VAL A 117 -17.60 -8.47 5.41
C VAL A 117 -18.55 -7.37 5.88
N GLN A 118 -19.00 -6.48 5.00
CA GLN A 118 -19.94 -5.41 5.35
C GLN A 118 -21.29 -5.95 5.80
N GLU A 119 -21.79 -6.99 5.14
CA GLU A 119 -23.07 -7.61 5.51
C GLU A 119 -22.99 -8.43 6.80
N SER A 120 -21.90 -9.15 7.02
CA SER A 120 -21.82 -10.16 8.07
C SER A 120 -20.95 -9.75 9.26
N LEU A 121 -19.84 -9.03 9.05
CA LEU A 121 -18.80 -8.80 10.06
C LEU A 121 -18.66 -7.32 10.49
N ALA A 122 -19.60 -6.45 10.11
CA ALA A 122 -19.58 -5.04 10.52
C ALA A 122 -19.50 -4.92 12.07
N GLY A 123 -18.52 -4.13 12.54
CA GLY A 123 -18.25 -3.95 13.98
C GLY A 123 -17.53 -5.11 14.67
N ARG A 124 -17.22 -6.22 13.97
CA ARG A 124 -16.59 -7.42 14.51
C ARG A 124 -15.19 -7.68 13.94
N VAL A 125 -14.82 -6.98 12.88
CA VAL A 125 -13.57 -7.20 12.15
C VAL A 125 -12.65 -6.00 12.25
N ALA A 126 -11.37 -6.24 12.54
CA ALA A 126 -10.30 -5.29 12.28
C ALA A 126 -9.70 -5.55 10.89
N LEU A 127 -9.71 -4.53 10.04
CA LEU A 127 -9.19 -4.59 8.68
C LEU A 127 -7.78 -4.01 8.65
N LEU A 128 -6.82 -4.79 8.17
CA LEU A 128 -5.42 -4.40 8.03
C LEU A 128 -4.97 -4.58 6.58
N HIS A 129 -4.12 -3.67 6.11
CA HIS A 129 -3.57 -3.72 4.75
C HIS A 129 -2.05 -3.88 4.79
N LEU A 130 -1.55 -5.03 4.35
CA LEU A 130 -0.12 -5.33 4.27
C LEU A 130 0.44 -4.90 2.91
N SER A 131 1.28 -3.88 2.92
CA SER A 131 2.02 -3.40 1.74
C SER A 131 3.28 -4.23 1.47
N PRO A 132 3.92 -4.06 0.29
CA PRO A 132 5.30 -4.48 0.10
C PRO A 132 6.22 -3.96 1.22
N LEU A 133 7.37 -4.60 1.42
CA LEU A 133 8.31 -4.23 2.48
C LEU A 133 8.63 -2.72 2.44
N SER A 134 8.59 -2.09 3.59
CA SER A 134 9.10 -0.72 3.76
C SER A 134 10.63 -0.71 3.85
N GLN A 135 11.23 0.44 3.58
CA GLN A 135 12.68 0.62 3.72
C GLN A 135 13.17 0.28 5.14
N SER A 136 12.37 0.60 6.16
CA SER A 136 12.69 0.30 7.55
C SER A 136 12.73 -1.20 7.82
N GLU A 137 11.77 -1.97 7.29
CA GLU A 137 11.75 -3.44 7.36
C GLU A 137 12.92 -4.07 6.60
N ILE A 138 13.22 -3.57 5.38
CA ILE A 138 14.37 -4.03 4.58
C ILE A 138 15.69 -3.83 5.34
N MET A 139 15.83 -2.72 6.04
CA MET A 139 17.01 -2.42 6.87
C MET A 139 16.95 -3.10 8.25
N LYS A 140 15.95 -3.95 8.50
CA LYS A 140 15.74 -4.67 9.77
C LYS A 140 15.72 -3.76 11.00
N ARG A 141 15.13 -2.58 10.86
CA ARG A 141 14.94 -1.65 11.96
C ARG A 141 13.76 -2.09 12.83
N PRO A 142 13.76 -1.77 14.11
CA PRO A 142 12.58 -2.02 14.95
C PRO A 142 11.38 -1.20 14.47
N PRO A 143 10.14 -1.64 14.80
CA PRO A 143 8.94 -0.83 14.55
C PRO A 143 9.04 0.54 15.21
N GLU A 144 8.66 1.56 14.47
CA GLU A 144 8.67 2.95 14.90
C GLU A 144 7.29 3.58 14.81
N PRO A 145 7.01 4.66 15.54
CA PRO A 145 5.80 5.44 15.35
C PRO A 145 5.64 5.87 13.88
N PRO A 146 4.41 6.12 13.38
CA PRO A 146 4.20 6.64 12.04
C PRO A 146 5.00 7.90 11.76
N PHE A 147 5.29 8.16 10.49
CA PHE A 147 6.02 9.34 10.07
C PHE A 147 5.36 10.62 10.60
N SER A 148 6.16 11.52 11.14
CA SER A 148 5.74 12.83 11.64
C SER A 148 6.83 13.85 11.35
N LEU A 149 6.42 15.09 11.14
CA LEU A 149 7.29 16.24 10.94
C LEU A 149 7.53 17.05 12.24
N GLU A 150 7.15 16.50 13.38
CA GLU A 150 7.49 17.08 14.67
C GLU A 150 8.99 16.93 14.95
N LEU A 151 9.66 18.05 15.26
CA LEU A 151 11.12 18.11 15.41
C LEU A 151 11.70 17.06 16.39
N PRO A 152 11.09 16.78 17.57
CA PRO A 152 11.61 15.75 18.46
C PRO A 152 11.65 14.36 17.81
N LEU A 153 10.56 13.96 17.13
CA LEU A 153 10.45 12.67 16.46
C LEU A 153 11.39 12.57 15.25
N LEU A 154 11.56 13.65 14.50
CA LEU A 154 12.53 13.70 13.40
C LEU A 154 13.96 13.57 13.90
N SER A 155 14.33 14.27 14.98
CA SER A 155 15.65 14.19 15.58
C SER A 155 15.94 12.77 16.10
N GLU A 156 14.97 12.14 16.76
CA GLU A 156 15.08 10.75 17.21
C GLU A 156 15.28 9.79 16.02
N ARG A 157 14.51 9.99 14.94
CA ARG A 157 14.65 9.19 13.71
C ARG A 157 16.02 9.35 13.04
N GLN A 158 16.64 10.50 13.13
CA GLN A 158 17.97 10.75 12.54
C GLN A 158 19.11 10.17 13.38
N ASN A 159 18.95 10.10 14.70
CA ASN A 159 19.99 9.62 15.61
C ASN A 159 20.37 8.16 15.32
N GLY A 160 21.67 7.92 15.08
CA GLY A 160 22.22 6.58 14.87
C GLY A 160 21.85 5.94 13.51
N ARG A 161 21.31 6.69 12.56
CA ARG A 161 20.92 6.14 11.24
C ARG A 161 21.99 6.37 10.19
N GLN A 162 22.30 5.30 9.46
CA GLN A 162 23.02 5.43 8.21
C GLN A 162 22.09 6.07 7.17
N MET A 163 22.49 7.20 6.64
CA MET A 163 21.78 7.88 5.57
C MET A 163 22.16 7.27 4.24
N LEU A 164 21.15 7.02 3.40
CA LEU A 164 21.37 6.59 2.04
C LEU A 164 21.71 7.78 1.16
N ASN A 165 22.69 7.61 0.29
CA ASN A 165 22.96 8.59 -0.78
C ASN A 165 21.99 8.39 -1.96
N THR A 166 21.98 9.32 -2.92
CA THR A 166 21.06 9.27 -4.06
C THR A 166 21.14 7.98 -4.88
N PRO A 167 22.32 7.46 -5.26
CA PRO A 167 22.44 6.15 -5.92
C PRO A 167 21.84 5.00 -5.10
N GLU A 168 22.09 4.96 -3.79
CA GLU A 168 21.51 3.93 -2.92
C GLU A 168 19.98 4.02 -2.85
N VAL A 169 19.42 5.23 -2.80
CA VAL A 169 17.96 5.43 -2.87
C VAL A 169 17.40 4.92 -4.19
N PHE A 170 18.03 5.24 -5.33
CA PHE A 170 17.58 4.75 -6.63
C PHE A 170 17.77 3.25 -6.82
N GLN A 171 18.77 2.65 -6.16
CA GLN A 171 18.89 1.19 -6.09
C GLN A 171 17.65 0.58 -5.39
N ARG A 172 17.18 1.18 -4.29
CA ARG A 172 15.95 0.74 -3.60
C ARG A 172 14.69 0.97 -4.44
N ILE A 173 14.58 2.13 -5.09
CA ILE A 173 13.48 2.45 -6.00
C ILE A 173 13.38 1.40 -7.11
N HIS A 174 14.50 1.06 -7.73
CA HIS A 174 14.55 0.10 -8.84
C HIS A 174 14.27 -1.35 -8.39
N GLN A 175 14.78 -1.75 -7.23
CA GLN A 175 14.55 -3.08 -6.66
C GLN A 175 13.10 -3.29 -6.23
N GLY A 176 12.45 -2.24 -5.68
CA GLY A 176 11.14 -2.32 -5.04
C GLY A 176 11.17 -2.98 -3.66
N GLY A 177 9.99 -3.24 -3.11
CA GLY A 177 9.78 -3.82 -1.79
C GLY A 177 9.17 -5.24 -1.79
N MET A 178 9.15 -5.93 -2.93
CA MET A 178 8.60 -7.29 -2.98
C MET A 178 9.50 -8.27 -2.22
N PRO A 179 8.97 -9.00 -1.20
CA PRO A 179 9.78 -9.83 -0.30
C PRO A 179 10.70 -10.81 -1.03
N ALA A 180 10.21 -11.45 -2.09
CA ALA A 180 10.99 -12.45 -2.84
C ALA A 180 12.21 -11.85 -3.56
N LEU A 181 12.15 -10.58 -3.97
CA LEU A 181 13.30 -9.86 -4.54
C LEU A 181 14.24 -9.37 -3.45
N VAL A 182 13.70 -8.83 -2.36
CA VAL A 182 14.50 -8.30 -1.25
C VAL A 182 15.28 -9.41 -0.53
N THR A 183 14.68 -10.59 -0.36
CA THR A 183 15.35 -11.74 0.29
C THR A 183 16.32 -12.48 -0.64
N GLY A 184 16.35 -12.12 -1.93
CA GLY A 184 17.19 -12.80 -2.93
C GLY A 184 16.65 -14.17 -3.37
N THR A 185 15.39 -14.50 -3.05
CA THR A 185 14.73 -15.72 -3.55
C THR A 185 14.69 -15.70 -5.07
N TYR A 186 14.40 -14.53 -5.66
CA TYR A 186 14.54 -14.27 -7.09
C TYR A 186 15.58 -13.16 -7.31
N SER A 187 16.56 -13.43 -8.15
CA SER A 187 17.62 -12.48 -8.48
C SER A 187 17.30 -11.57 -9.67
N ASN A 188 16.37 -11.99 -10.53
CA ASN A 188 16.01 -11.26 -11.74
C ASN A 188 14.65 -10.54 -11.56
N ALA A 189 14.71 -9.26 -11.24
CA ALA A 189 13.52 -8.43 -11.04
C ALA A 189 12.64 -8.34 -12.30
N SER A 190 13.24 -8.32 -13.50
CA SER A 190 12.49 -8.22 -14.75
C SER A 190 11.63 -9.47 -14.98
N ILE A 191 12.19 -10.67 -14.77
CA ILE A 191 11.44 -11.93 -14.89
C ILE A 191 10.37 -11.99 -13.79
N PHE A 192 10.70 -11.59 -12.57
CA PHE A 192 9.75 -11.57 -11.46
C PHE A 192 8.54 -10.68 -11.76
N TYR A 193 8.73 -9.42 -12.15
CA TYR A 193 7.63 -8.50 -12.44
C TYR A 193 6.84 -8.89 -13.69
N SER A 194 7.49 -9.43 -14.75
CA SER A 194 6.78 -9.98 -15.90
C SER A 194 5.82 -11.08 -15.45
N SER A 195 6.33 -12.09 -14.75
CA SER A 195 5.52 -13.20 -14.25
C SER A 195 4.43 -12.75 -13.28
N TYR A 196 4.72 -11.75 -12.43
CA TYR A 196 3.75 -11.16 -11.51
C TYR A 196 2.57 -10.51 -12.24
N ILE A 197 2.84 -9.75 -13.30
CA ILE A 197 1.80 -9.12 -14.13
C ILE A 197 0.98 -10.19 -14.85
N ASP A 198 1.63 -11.10 -15.57
CA ASP A 198 0.98 -12.10 -16.42
C ASP A 198 0.16 -13.09 -15.60
N THR A 199 0.67 -13.52 -14.44
CA THR A 199 0.03 -14.60 -13.67
C THR A 199 -0.95 -14.12 -12.61
N TYR A 200 -0.73 -12.95 -12.02
CA TYR A 200 -1.55 -12.46 -10.90
C TYR A 200 -2.42 -11.28 -11.27
N MET A 201 -1.83 -10.20 -11.79
CA MET A 201 -2.60 -8.98 -12.06
C MET A 201 -3.63 -9.22 -13.16
N GLU A 202 -3.24 -9.82 -14.28
CA GLU A 202 -4.16 -10.11 -15.37
C GLU A 202 -5.28 -11.06 -14.93
N ARG A 203 -4.95 -12.12 -14.18
CA ARG A 203 -5.94 -13.07 -13.66
C ARG A 203 -6.95 -12.43 -12.72
N ASP A 204 -6.48 -11.56 -11.81
CA ASP A 204 -7.36 -10.95 -10.83
C ASP A 204 -8.24 -9.87 -11.47
N VAL A 205 -7.73 -9.15 -12.48
CA VAL A 205 -8.51 -8.20 -13.26
C VAL A 205 -9.54 -8.92 -14.14
N ARG A 206 -9.19 -10.07 -14.80
CA ARG A 206 -10.13 -10.88 -15.58
C ARG A 206 -11.29 -11.42 -14.75
N ARG A 207 -11.11 -11.69 -13.47
CA ARG A 207 -12.19 -12.14 -12.59
C ARG A 207 -13.19 -11.04 -12.25
N LEU A 208 -12.79 -9.80 -12.40
CA LEU A 208 -13.62 -8.62 -12.10
C LEU A 208 -14.22 -7.98 -13.36
N SER A 209 -13.66 -8.30 -14.55
CA SER A 209 -14.09 -7.78 -15.84
C SER A 209 -14.01 -8.91 -16.90
N ASN A 210 -15.13 -9.34 -17.42
CA ASN A 210 -15.28 -10.53 -18.26
C ASN A 210 -14.64 -10.28 -19.58
N ASP A 211 -13.95 -10.03 -20.31
CA ASP A 211 -13.31 -9.86 -21.63
C ASP A 211 -12.13 -8.87 -21.62
N ILE A 212 -11.06 -9.28 -20.99
CA ILE A 212 -9.84 -8.47 -21.03
C ILE A 212 -8.91 -8.94 -22.13
N ASP A 213 -8.63 -8.06 -23.08
CA ASP A 213 -7.51 -8.17 -24.00
C ASP A 213 -6.20 -7.91 -23.22
N SER A 214 -5.36 -8.95 -23.10
CA SER A 214 -4.08 -8.89 -22.37
C SER A 214 -3.14 -7.81 -22.90
N LEU A 215 -3.16 -7.54 -24.22
CA LEU A 215 -2.32 -6.52 -24.82
C LEU A 215 -2.78 -5.10 -24.42
N LYS A 216 -4.09 -4.86 -24.47
CA LYS A 216 -4.68 -3.58 -24.02
C LYS A 216 -4.46 -3.38 -22.52
N PHE A 217 -4.58 -4.45 -21.73
CA PHE A 217 -4.30 -4.37 -20.29
C PHE A 217 -2.83 -4.05 -20.01
N LEU A 218 -1.89 -4.63 -20.71
CA LEU A 218 -0.46 -4.29 -20.55
C LEU A 218 -0.17 -2.85 -20.99
N ARG A 219 -0.79 -2.35 -22.07
CA ARG A 219 -0.71 -0.93 -22.47
C ARG A 219 -1.28 -0.02 -21.39
N PHE A 220 -2.43 -0.38 -20.82
CA PHE A 220 -3.02 0.33 -19.69
C PHE A 220 -2.06 0.40 -18.50
N LEU A 221 -1.48 -0.71 -18.07
CA LEU A 221 -0.51 -0.73 -16.96
C LEU A 221 0.71 0.18 -17.22
N ARG A 222 1.24 0.15 -18.43
CA ARG A 222 2.35 1.02 -18.83
C ARG A 222 1.97 2.50 -18.83
N SER A 223 0.78 2.81 -19.33
CA SER A 223 0.24 4.17 -19.32
C SER A 223 0.03 4.69 -17.89
N VAL A 224 -0.49 3.85 -16.99
CA VAL A 224 -0.67 4.16 -15.56
C VAL A 224 0.69 4.35 -14.88
N ALA A 225 1.67 3.48 -15.12
CA ALA A 225 3.00 3.58 -14.53
C ALA A 225 3.76 4.83 -15.01
N ALA A 226 3.63 5.19 -16.29
CA ALA A 226 4.24 6.40 -16.85
C ALA A 226 3.65 7.70 -16.27
N ARG A 227 2.49 7.63 -15.62
CA ARG A 227 1.80 8.76 -14.97
C ARG A 227 1.88 8.72 -13.44
N THR A 228 2.77 7.91 -12.89
CA THR A 228 2.99 7.94 -11.43
C THR A 228 3.35 9.34 -10.94
N SER A 229 2.89 9.72 -9.76
CA SER A 229 3.04 11.06 -9.18
C SER A 229 2.35 12.19 -9.97
N GLN A 230 1.38 11.86 -10.84
CA GLN A 230 0.62 12.84 -11.60
C GLN A 230 -0.88 12.72 -11.30
N GLN A 231 -1.61 13.80 -11.57
CA GLN A 231 -3.08 13.76 -11.54
C GLN A 231 -3.61 12.73 -12.54
N VAL A 232 -4.60 11.95 -12.13
CA VAL A 232 -5.20 10.92 -12.98
C VAL A 232 -5.84 11.56 -14.23
N ASN A 233 -5.38 11.14 -15.39
CA ASN A 233 -5.97 11.50 -16.68
C ASN A 233 -6.62 10.26 -17.31
N TYR A 234 -7.87 10.00 -16.94
CA TYR A 234 -8.61 8.82 -17.42
C TYR A 234 -8.69 8.76 -18.96
N LYS A 235 -8.87 9.92 -19.63
CA LYS A 235 -8.92 9.98 -21.08
C LYS A 235 -7.57 9.61 -21.71
N GLY A 236 -6.48 10.22 -21.24
CA GLY A 236 -5.14 9.91 -21.74
C GLY A 236 -4.74 8.46 -21.51
N ILE A 237 -5.12 7.86 -20.37
CA ILE A 237 -4.90 6.43 -20.10
C ILE A 237 -5.72 5.56 -21.06
N ALA A 238 -6.97 5.91 -21.31
CA ALA A 238 -7.86 5.18 -22.21
C ALA A 238 -7.35 5.22 -23.67
N ASP A 239 -6.94 6.41 -24.12
CA ASP A 239 -6.39 6.61 -25.47
C ASP A 239 -5.11 5.78 -25.70
N ASP A 240 -4.18 5.78 -24.71
CA ASP A 240 -2.92 4.99 -24.80
C ASP A 240 -3.17 3.47 -24.82
N ALA A 241 -4.19 3.01 -24.12
CA ALA A 241 -4.53 1.59 -24.01
C ALA A 241 -5.52 1.10 -25.08
N GLU A 242 -6.02 1.98 -25.93
CA GLU A 242 -7.07 1.70 -26.94
C GLU A 242 -8.35 1.08 -26.31
N ILE A 243 -8.79 1.66 -25.19
CA ILE A 243 -10.01 1.28 -24.47
C ILE A 243 -10.91 2.51 -24.25
N ASP A 244 -12.14 2.31 -23.83
CA ASP A 244 -13.00 3.41 -23.42
C ASP A 244 -12.64 3.93 -22.02
N GLN A 245 -13.04 5.16 -21.73
CA GLN A 245 -12.71 5.84 -20.48
C GLN A 245 -13.35 5.15 -19.25
N THR A 246 -14.51 4.52 -19.41
CA THR A 246 -15.20 3.79 -18.34
C THR A 246 -14.41 2.55 -17.97
N THR A 247 -13.91 1.82 -18.97
CA THR A 247 -13.01 0.67 -18.77
C THR A 247 -11.73 1.07 -18.08
N ALA A 248 -11.09 2.17 -18.51
CA ALA A 248 -9.88 2.70 -17.86
C ALA A 248 -10.13 3.04 -16.38
N LYS A 249 -11.26 3.67 -16.07
CA LYS A 249 -11.66 3.98 -14.69
C LYS A 249 -11.89 2.72 -13.87
N ASN A 250 -12.61 1.74 -14.41
CA ASN A 250 -12.87 0.48 -13.73
C ASN A 250 -11.57 -0.30 -13.45
N TRP A 251 -10.68 -0.39 -14.43
CA TRP A 251 -9.38 -1.06 -14.24
C TRP A 251 -8.49 -0.35 -13.22
N LEU A 252 -8.54 0.98 -13.17
CA LEU A 252 -7.81 1.74 -12.16
C LEU A 252 -8.33 1.43 -10.74
N HIS A 253 -9.66 1.40 -10.55
CA HIS A 253 -10.25 1.00 -9.26
C HIS A 253 -9.91 -0.44 -8.89
N VAL A 254 -9.80 -1.34 -9.87
CA VAL A 254 -9.33 -2.71 -9.60
C VAL A 254 -7.88 -2.71 -9.12
N LEU A 255 -6.96 -1.95 -9.74
CA LEU A 255 -5.58 -1.85 -9.28
C LEU A 255 -5.49 -1.28 -7.85
N GLU A 256 -6.33 -0.31 -7.52
CA GLU A 256 -6.44 0.25 -6.18
C GLU A 256 -6.94 -0.79 -5.17
N ALA A 257 -8.03 -1.50 -5.49
CA ALA A 257 -8.58 -2.57 -4.67
C ALA A 257 -7.62 -3.77 -4.46
N LEU A 258 -6.74 -4.03 -5.43
CA LEU A 258 -5.66 -5.03 -5.31
C LEU A 258 -4.47 -4.52 -4.50
N GLY A 259 -4.45 -3.25 -4.11
CA GLY A 259 -3.35 -2.62 -3.38
C GLY A 259 -2.07 -2.44 -4.21
N ILE A 260 -2.19 -2.38 -5.54
CA ILE A 260 -1.06 -2.11 -6.45
C ILE A 260 -0.77 -0.62 -6.50
N ILE A 261 -1.83 0.19 -6.55
CA ILE A 261 -1.78 1.65 -6.56
C ILE A 261 -2.59 2.21 -5.39
N PHE A 262 -2.40 3.48 -5.12
CA PHE A 262 -3.28 4.29 -4.29
C PHE A 262 -3.48 5.66 -4.92
N LEU A 263 -4.60 6.28 -4.59
CA LEU A 263 -4.96 7.60 -5.06
C LEU A 263 -4.85 8.60 -3.92
N LEU A 264 -4.07 9.65 -4.11
CA LEU A 264 -3.88 10.73 -3.14
C LEU A 264 -4.82 11.87 -3.49
N GLU A 265 -5.74 12.16 -2.59
CA GLU A 265 -6.76 13.19 -2.77
C GLU A 265 -6.17 14.61 -2.67
N PRO A 266 -6.71 15.60 -3.37
CA PRO A 266 -6.29 16.98 -3.22
C PRO A 266 -6.78 17.58 -1.90
N TYR A 267 -5.95 18.37 -1.25
CA TYR A 267 -6.34 19.14 -0.09
C TYR A 267 -7.31 20.28 -0.47
N SER A 268 -8.39 20.37 0.28
CA SER A 268 -9.32 21.52 0.21
C SER A 268 -9.87 21.78 1.61
N ASN A 269 -10.06 23.03 1.97
CA ASN A 269 -10.74 23.42 3.20
C ASN A 269 -12.20 22.92 3.25
N ASN A 270 -12.80 22.68 2.10
CA ASN A 270 -14.12 22.06 1.97
C ASN A 270 -13.96 20.58 1.70
N VAL A 271 -14.33 19.74 2.68
CA VAL A 271 -14.23 18.27 2.61
C VAL A 271 -14.93 17.70 1.37
N LEU A 272 -16.11 18.23 1.01
CA LEU A 272 -16.84 17.77 -0.19
C LEU A 272 -16.07 18.05 -1.49
N LYS A 273 -15.24 19.09 -1.53
CA LYS A 273 -14.40 19.37 -2.69
C LYS A 273 -13.20 18.43 -2.79
N ARG A 274 -12.73 17.83 -1.69
CA ARG A 274 -11.66 16.83 -1.70
C ARG A 274 -12.10 15.62 -2.53
N THR A 275 -13.31 15.13 -2.32
CA THR A 275 -13.83 13.91 -2.95
C THR A 275 -14.23 14.04 -4.42
N VAL A 276 -14.45 15.25 -4.94
CA VAL A 276 -14.84 15.47 -6.35
C VAL A 276 -13.71 15.98 -7.24
N SER A 277 -12.54 16.22 -6.67
CA SER A 277 -11.37 16.70 -7.41
C SER A 277 -10.52 15.54 -7.90
N THR A 278 -9.67 15.77 -8.91
CA THR A 278 -8.83 14.72 -9.51
C THR A 278 -7.72 14.32 -8.57
N PRO A 279 -7.59 13.04 -8.18
CA PRO A 279 -6.50 12.56 -7.33
C PRO A 279 -5.18 12.43 -8.09
N LYS A 280 -4.06 12.37 -7.35
CA LYS A 280 -2.76 11.93 -7.86
C LYS A 280 -2.59 10.42 -7.72
N LEU A 281 -1.92 9.81 -8.68
CA LEU A 281 -1.70 8.37 -8.76
C LEU A 281 -0.31 7.99 -8.25
N TYR A 282 -0.25 6.97 -7.40
CA TYR A 282 0.99 6.40 -6.89
C TYR A 282 0.94 4.87 -6.84
N PHE A 283 2.11 4.23 -6.89
CA PHE A 283 2.27 2.79 -6.70
C PHE A 283 2.86 2.49 -5.32
N TYR A 284 2.38 1.43 -4.67
CA TYR A 284 2.97 0.94 -3.42
C TYR A 284 4.38 0.34 -3.61
N ASP A 285 4.64 -0.19 -4.80
CA ASP A 285 5.94 -0.76 -5.17
C ASP A 285 6.57 -0.01 -6.34
N SER A 286 7.72 0.63 -6.11
CA SER A 286 8.42 1.39 -7.13
C SER A 286 9.14 0.52 -8.18
N GLY A 287 9.47 -0.72 -7.83
CA GLY A 287 10.12 -1.65 -8.75
C GLY A 287 9.23 -2.04 -9.92
N ILE A 288 7.91 -2.23 -9.66
CA ILE A 288 6.95 -2.48 -10.75
C ILE A 288 6.82 -1.29 -11.69
N VAL A 289 6.94 -0.04 -11.18
CA VAL A 289 6.94 1.17 -12.00
C VAL A 289 8.17 1.17 -12.90
N CYS A 290 9.37 0.93 -12.34
CA CYS A 290 10.61 0.84 -13.12
C CYS A 290 10.52 -0.23 -14.22
N TYR A 291 9.97 -1.41 -13.90
CA TYR A 291 9.76 -2.48 -14.87
C TYR A 291 8.82 -2.06 -16.01
N LEU A 292 7.63 -1.53 -15.68
CA LEU A 292 6.62 -1.15 -16.67
C LEU A 292 7.09 0.00 -17.58
N THR A 293 7.88 0.93 -17.05
CA THR A 293 8.45 2.08 -17.76
C THR A 293 9.83 1.80 -18.36
N ARG A 294 10.32 0.55 -18.24
CA ARG A 294 11.54 0.04 -18.89
C ARG A 294 12.85 0.70 -18.43
N TRP A 295 12.94 1.12 -17.20
CA TRP A 295 14.22 1.51 -16.59
C TRP A 295 15.03 0.26 -16.28
N SER A 296 16.07 0.00 -17.03
CA SER A 296 16.84 -1.27 -16.98
C SER A 296 17.81 -1.35 -15.83
N SER A 297 18.16 -0.23 -15.21
CA SER A 297 19.06 -0.19 -14.06
C SER A 297 18.75 0.99 -13.14
N PRO A 298 19.23 0.97 -11.88
CA PRO A 298 19.11 2.10 -10.96
C PRO A 298 19.67 3.41 -11.54
N GLU A 299 20.79 3.34 -12.26
CA GLU A 299 21.45 4.51 -12.85
C GLU A 299 20.57 5.13 -13.94
N THR A 300 20.00 4.31 -14.83
CA THR A 300 19.09 4.81 -15.89
C THR A 300 17.81 5.40 -15.29
N ALA A 301 17.28 4.84 -14.21
CA ALA A 301 16.14 5.40 -13.47
C ALA A 301 16.50 6.73 -12.79
N MET A 302 17.72 6.83 -12.23
CA MET A 302 18.22 8.03 -11.56
C MET A 302 18.42 9.19 -12.52
N GLU A 303 19.00 8.94 -13.71
CA GLU A 303 19.33 9.99 -14.70
C GLU A 303 18.16 10.23 -15.69
N GLY A 304 17.16 9.37 -15.70
CA GLY A 304 16.06 9.43 -16.65
C GLY A 304 15.05 10.52 -16.37
N ALA A 305 14.21 10.81 -17.36
CA ALA A 305 13.18 11.87 -17.30
C ALA A 305 12.15 11.65 -16.17
N MET A 306 11.95 10.40 -15.70
CA MET A 306 11.03 10.08 -14.62
C MET A 306 11.68 10.09 -13.23
N SER A 307 12.95 10.46 -13.09
CA SER A 307 13.68 10.37 -11.83
C SER A 307 12.99 11.12 -10.68
N GLY A 308 12.45 12.31 -10.95
CA GLY A 308 11.65 13.07 -9.96
C GLY A 308 10.37 12.37 -9.56
N ALA A 309 9.59 11.88 -10.52
CA ALA A 309 8.33 11.15 -10.27
C ALA A 309 8.56 9.83 -9.53
N LEU A 310 9.62 9.10 -9.87
CA LEU A 310 10.00 7.87 -9.16
C LEU A 310 10.39 8.14 -7.70
N LEU A 311 11.15 9.21 -7.46
CA LEU A 311 11.54 9.62 -6.10
C LEU A 311 10.32 10.06 -5.28
N GLU A 312 9.43 10.85 -5.87
CA GLU A 312 8.18 11.29 -5.24
C GLU A 312 7.31 10.09 -4.91
N ASN A 313 7.06 9.18 -5.89
CA ASN A 313 6.29 7.96 -5.66
C ASN A 313 6.86 7.13 -4.51
N TYR A 314 8.16 6.90 -4.51
CA TYR A 314 8.83 6.11 -3.46
C TYR A 314 8.66 6.77 -2.09
N THR A 315 8.89 8.09 -2.00
CA THR A 315 8.80 8.82 -0.73
C THR A 315 7.39 8.80 -0.16
N VAL A 316 6.37 9.09 -1.00
CA VAL A 316 4.97 9.08 -0.57
C VAL A 316 4.53 7.67 -0.16
N ALA A 317 4.91 6.64 -0.92
CA ALA A 317 4.62 5.25 -0.59
C ALA A 317 5.27 4.83 0.74
N GLU A 318 6.54 5.20 0.99
CA GLU A 318 7.22 4.90 2.25
C GLU A 318 6.55 5.60 3.45
N ILE A 319 6.10 6.84 3.29
CA ILE A 319 5.33 7.55 4.34
C ILE A 319 4.04 6.78 4.65
N ILE A 320 3.25 6.42 3.64
CA ILE A 320 2.00 5.65 3.83
C ILE A 320 2.27 4.32 4.54
N LYS A 321 3.30 3.59 4.14
CA LYS A 321 3.68 2.32 4.77
C LYS A 321 3.97 2.47 6.26
N THR A 322 4.50 3.60 6.72
CA THR A 322 4.73 3.81 8.17
C THR A 322 3.42 3.81 8.95
N TYR A 323 2.36 4.39 8.40
CA TYR A 323 1.02 4.39 8.99
C TYR A 323 0.37 3.03 8.93
N GLN A 324 0.37 2.39 7.76
CA GLN A 324 -0.20 1.04 7.59
C GLN A 324 0.49 0.03 8.50
N ASN A 325 1.81 0.08 8.61
CA ASN A 325 2.59 -0.77 9.52
C ASN A 325 2.29 -0.53 11.01
N ALA A 326 1.68 0.59 11.36
CA ALA A 326 1.19 0.89 12.70
C ALA A 326 -0.33 0.64 12.85
N GLY A 327 -0.99 0.07 11.83
CA GLY A 327 -2.43 -0.15 11.84
C GLY A 327 -3.25 1.15 11.78
N GLN A 328 -2.70 2.21 11.21
CA GLN A 328 -3.30 3.55 11.12
C GLN A 328 -3.50 3.98 9.67
N GLU A 329 -4.48 4.83 9.44
CA GLU A 329 -4.65 5.53 8.17
C GLU A 329 -4.07 6.94 8.27
N PRO A 330 -3.23 7.38 7.31
CA PRO A 330 -2.72 8.74 7.28
C PRO A 330 -3.74 9.70 6.65
N PHE A 331 -3.83 10.92 7.19
CA PHE A 331 -4.51 12.02 6.52
C PHE A 331 -3.51 12.75 5.62
N LEU A 332 -3.33 12.22 4.41
CA LEU A 332 -2.39 12.71 3.41
C LEU A 332 -3.15 13.28 2.21
N TYR A 333 -2.65 14.38 1.70
CA TYR A 333 -3.22 15.09 0.56
C TYR A 333 -2.08 15.67 -0.30
N TYR A 334 -2.37 16.04 -1.54
CA TYR A 334 -1.56 16.98 -2.30
C TYR A 334 -2.34 18.30 -2.46
N TYR A 335 -1.68 19.37 -2.87
CA TYR A 335 -2.36 20.62 -3.22
C TYR A 335 -1.97 21.07 -4.61
N ARG A 336 -2.95 21.53 -5.38
CA ARG A 336 -2.70 22.17 -6.68
C ARG A 336 -3.75 23.23 -6.90
N ASP A 337 -3.30 24.44 -7.27
CA ASP A 337 -4.20 25.54 -7.61
C ASP A 337 -4.49 25.63 -9.12
N LYS A 338 -5.34 26.58 -9.50
CA LYS A 338 -5.70 26.87 -10.90
C LYS A 338 -4.52 27.34 -11.76
N ASP A 339 -3.49 27.87 -11.14
CA ASP A 339 -2.28 28.36 -11.83
C ASP A 339 -1.21 27.25 -11.90
N ALA A 340 -1.60 25.99 -11.64
CA ALA A 340 -0.77 24.80 -11.65
C ALA A 340 0.40 24.82 -10.66
N ARG A 341 0.35 25.67 -9.62
CA ARG A 341 1.30 25.62 -8.50
C ARG A 341 0.89 24.49 -7.58
N GLU A 342 1.86 23.69 -7.18
CA GLU A 342 1.61 22.41 -6.50
C GLU A 342 2.47 22.27 -5.24
N ILE A 343 1.89 21.61 -4.21
CA ILE A 343 2.59 21.05 -3.05
C ILE A 343 2.50 19.55 -3.19
N ASP A 344 3.63 18.86 -3.24
CA ASP A 344 3.70 17.42 -3.55
C ASP A 344 2.93 16.60 -2.52
N LEU A 345 3.05 16.92 -1.22
CA LEU A 345 2.36 16.22 -0.14
C LEU A 345 2.02 17.18 1.02
N ILE A 346 0.86 16.97 1.63
CA ILE A 346 0.44 17.63 2.88
C ILE A 346 0.05 16.52 3.86
N LEU A 347 0.69 16.49 5.00
CA LEU A 347 0.27 15.68 6.14
C LEU A 347 -0.62 16.52 7.05
N GLU A 348 -1.85 16.07 7.30
CA GLU A 348 -2.75 16.65 8.30
C GLU A 348 -2.67 15.82 9.58
N ARG A 349 -2.25 16.42 10.69
CA ARG A 349 -2.13 15.75 11.97
C ARG A 349 -2.35 16.74 13.13
N ASP A 350 -3.12 16.28 14.12
CA ASP A 350 -3.39 17.04 15.34
C ASP A 350 -3.87 18.48 15.09
N GLY A 351 -4.70 18.66 14.04
CA GLY A 351 -5.24 19.95 13.65
C GLY A 351 -4.21 20.89 13.01
N LYS A 352 -3.08 20.38 12.53
CA LYS A 352 -2.02 21.13 11.83
C LYS A 352 -1.77 20.54 10.45
N LEU A 353 -1.33 21.40 9.54
CA LEU A 353 -0.88 21.01 8.20
C LEU A 353 0.63 21.08 8.10
N PHE A 354 1.22 20.04 7.54
CA PHE A 354 2.65 19.92 7.31
C PHE A 354 2.89 19.73 5.80
N PRO A 355 3.20 20.81 5.05
CA PRO A 355 3.51 20.70 3.64
C PRO A 355 4.89 20.11 3.43
N ILE A 356 5.01 19.27 2.41
CA ILE A 356 6.25 18.56 2.05
C ILE A 356 6.46 18.73 0.55
N GLU A 357 7.65 19.16 0.19
CA GLU A 357 8.12 19.25 -1.19
C GLU A 357 9.22 18.22 -1.40
N ILE A 358 9.10 17.40 -2.45
CA ILE A 358 10.00 16.28 -2.73
C ILE A 358 10.79 16.59 -4.00
N LYS A 359 12.10 16.85 -3.87
CA LYS A 359 12.96 17.20 -5.02
C LYS A 359 14.28 16.46 -4.96
N LYS A 360 14.76 16.02 -6.13
CA LYS A 360 16.09 15.47 -6.34
C LYS A 360 17.10 16.62 -6.46
N MET A 361 17.46 17.24 -5.34
CA MET A 361 18.37 18.40 -5.29
C MET A 361 19.29 18.33 -4.09
N ALA A 362 20.56 18.71 -4.26
CA ALA A 362 21.54 18.79 -3.16
C ALA A 362 21.29 19.97 -2.23
N SER A 363 20.85 21.10 -2.80
CA SER A 363 20.65 22.35 -2.07
C SER A 363 19.39 23.03 -2.59
N PRO A 364 18.24 22.84 -1.91
CA PRO A 364 16.99 23.46 -2.34
C PRO A 364 17.07 24.99 -2.18
N PRO A 365 16.73 25.77 -3.22
CA PRO A 365 16.66 27.20 -3.09
C PRO A 365 15.51 27.62 -2.19
N LYS A 366 15.68 28.65 -1.34
CA LYS A 366 14.64 29.18 -0.44
C LYS A 366 13.31 29.49 -1.13
N LYS A 367 13.31 29.75 -2.44
CA LYS A 367 12.07 29.99 -3.19
C LYS A 367 11.20 28.75 -3.42
N LEU A 368 11.68 27.52 -3.17
CA LEU A 368 10.85 26.31 -3.22
C LEU A 368 9.73 26.32 -2.15
N THR A 369 10.02 26.94 -1.00
CA THR A 369 9.05 27.01 0.09
C THR A 369 7.97 28.07 -0.10
N LYS A 370 8.12 28.98 -1.09
CA LYS A 370 7.08 29.97 -1.43
C LYS A 370 5.76 29.31 -1.89
N VAL A 371 5.82 28.05 -2.34
CA VAL A 371 4.62 27.32 -2.70
C VAL A 371 3.76 27.02 -1.45
N PHE A 372 4.36 26.96 -0.27
CA PHE A 372 3.64 26.71 0.98
C PHE A 372 2.71 27.87 1.39
N ASP A 373 3.00 29.11 0.95
CA ASP A 373 2.11 30.27 1.16
C ASP A 373 0.70 30.03 0.59
N LEU A 374 0.55 29.04 -0.31
CA LEU A 374 -0.75 28.68 -0.89
C LEU A 374 -1.75 28.16 0.14
N ILE A 375 -1.27 27.55 1.21
CA ILE A 375 -2.10 26.98 2.26
C ILE A 375 -2.14 27.83 3.53
N ASP A 376 -1.44 28.97 3.58
CA ASP A 376 -1.47 29.89 4.73
C ASP A 376 -2.86 30.43 5.07
N LYS A 377 -3.76 30.44 4.08
CA LYS A 377 -5.17 30.81 4.27
C LYS A 377 -6.05 29.62 4.74
N SER A 378 -5.45 28.48 5.04
CA SER A 378 -6.17 27.36 5.64
C SER A 378 -6.66 27.75 7.04
N PRO A 379 -7.85 27.26 7.46
CA PRO A 379 -8.30 27.42 8.84
C PRO A 379 -7.41 26.67 9.85
N LEU A 380 -6.64 25.69 9.39
CA LEU A 380 -5.68 24.94 10.21
C LEU A 380 -4.31 25.63 10.17
N PRO A 381 -3.61 25.72 11.31
CA PRO A 381 -2.26 26.25 11.36
C PRO A 381 -1.29 25.38 10.53
N VAL A 382 -0.38 26.03 9.82
CA VAL A 382 0.65 25.39 8.99
C VAL A 382 1.97 25.35 9.75
N SER A 383 2.60 24.17 9.77
CA SER A 383 3.93 23.98 10.36
C SER A 383 4.91 23.63 9.26
N TYR A 384 6.01 24.38 9.18
CA TYR A 384 7.00 24.25 8.12
C TYR A 384 8.20 23.44 8.61
N THR A 385 8.51 22.37 7.89
CA THR A 385 9.73 21.57 8.10
C THR A 385 10.29 21.19 6.74
N HIS A 386 11.58 21.40 6.53
CA HIS A 386 12.25 21.10 5.27
C HIS A 386 13.03 19.79 5.39
N LEU A 387 12.74 18.84 4.50
CA LEU A 387 13.51 17.60 4.35
C LEU A 387 14.11 17.57 2.96
N THR A 388 15.44 17.42 2.87
CA THR A 388 16.16 17.25 1.62
C THR A 388 16.84 15.90 1.59
N LEU A 389 16.82 15.21 0.45
CA LEU A 389 17.70 14.07 0.24
C LEU A 389 19.11 14.58 -0.05
N PRO A 390 20.11 14.18 0.74
CA PRO A 390 21.48 14.62 0.49
C PRO A 390 22.02 13.96 -0.78
N THR A 391 22.52 14.76 -1.69
CA THR A 391 23.36 14.29 -2.78
C THR A 391 24.82 14.11 -2.33
N THR A 392 25.18 14.72 -1.19
CA THR A 392 26.40 14.50 -0.44
C THR A 392 26.08 14.62 1.05
N SER A 393 26.39 13.61 1.79
CA SER A 393 26.53 13.38 3.24
C SER A 393 25.93 14.33 4.33
N ARG A 394 24.95 15.19 4.08
CA ARG A 394 24.28 15.99 5.14
C ARG A 394 22.82 16.30 4.82
N VAL A 395 21.94 16.02 5.80
CA VAL A 395 20.59 16.60 5.87
C VAL A 395 20.68 17.85 6.73
N GLU A 396 20.39 19.00 6.18
CA GLU A 396 20.17 20.20 6.97
C GLU A 396 18.66 20.35 7.19
N ILE A 397 18.25 20.42 8.45
CA ILE A 397 16.92 20.77 8.89
C ILE A 397 16.98 22.25 9.28
N SER A 398 16.25 23.08 8.59
CA SER A 398 16.08 24.50 8.95
C SER A 398 14.62 24.80 9.29
#